data_67ccce8fa56b05d459832aed0078cf47
#
_entry.id   67ccce8fa56b05d459832aed0078cf47
#
_cell.length_a   1.000
_cell.length_b   1.000
_cell.length_c   1.000
_cell.angle_alpha   90.00
_cell.angle_beta   90.00
_cell.angle_gamma   90.00
#
_symmetry.space_group_name_H-M   'P 1'
#
loop_
_entity.id
_entity.type
_entity.pdbx_description
1 polymer ?
#
loop_
_entity_poly.entity_id
_entity_poly.type
_entity_poly.pdbx_seq_one_letter_code
_entity_poly.pdbx_strand_id
1 'polypeptide(L)'
;MATGKRILTGITTSGVPHIGNLVGAILPAIEASKVSDTSSFLFLADYHSLIKNHDPDLTFNSSFEVAASWLACGLEPDDTVFYRQSDVPHIMELAWILGCLTAKGLLNRAHAYKAAVSENEEENSADPDRGITMGLFNYPILMSADILMFNADVVPVGNDQK
;
A
#
# COMPACT_ATOMS: atom_id res chain seq x y z
N MET A 1 22.68 -9.34 13.50
CA MET A 1 21.57 -8.47 13.06
C MET A 1 21.97 -7.94 11.70
N ALA A 2 21.12 -8.05 10.69
CA ALA A 2 21.42 -7.52 9.36
C ALA A 2 21.64 -6.01 9.46
N THR A 3 22.81 -5.55 9.07
CA THR A 3 23.19 -4.13 9.09
C THR A 3 22.73 -3.37 7.85
N GLY A 4 21.99 -4.05 6.96
CA GLY A 4 21.51 -3.51 5.70
C GLY A 4 20.22 -2.71 5.82
N LYS A 5 19.95 -1.84 4.83
CA LYS A 5 18.72 -1.06 4.74
C LYS A 5 17.52 -1.97 4.48
N ARG A 6 16.40 -1.67 5.13
CA ARG A 6 15.10 -2.31 4.87
C ARG A 6 14.30 -1.48 3.88
N ILE A 7 13.94 -2.10 2.77
CA ILE A 7 13.15 -1.49 1.70
C ILE A 7 11.77 -2.11 1.74
N LEU A 8 10.73 -1.30 1.83
CA LEU A 8 9.34 -1.76 1.82
C LEU A 8 8.63 -1.24 0.56
N THR A 9 8.04 -2.14 -0.20
CA THR A 9 7.24 -1.78 -1.38
C THR A 9 5.94 -2.57 -1.37
N GLY A 10 4.81 -1.87 -1.43
CA GLY A 10 3.48 -2.45 -1.56
C GLY A 10 2.86 -2.17 -2.91
N ILE A 11 2.06 -3.09 -3.41
CA ILE A 11 1.22 -2.89 -4.59
C ILE A 11 -0.22 -3.28 -4.26
N THR A 12 -1.16 -2.40 -4.60
CA THR A 12 -2.60 -2.69 -4.40
C THR A 12 -3.08 -3.78 -5.34
N THR A 13 -3.93 -4.66 -4.83
CA THR A 13 -4.50 -5.79 -5.58
C THR A 13 -5.89 -5.43 -6.10
N SER A 14 -5.98 -4.36 -6.89
CA SER A 14 -7.24 -3.79 -7.38
C SER A 14 -7.56 -4.13 -8.84
N GLY A 15 -6.91 -5.14 -9.40
CA GLY A 15 -7.10 -5.60 -10.78
C GLY A 15 -5.85 -6.27 -11.35
N VAL A 16 -5.92 -6.64 -12.63
CA VAL A 16 -4.78 -7.22 -13.35
C VAL A 16 -3.69 -6.15 -13.54
N PRO A 17 -2.42 -6.46 -13.24
CA PRO A 17 -1.32 -5.52 -13.46
C PRO A 17 -1.22 -5.10 -14.92
N HIS A 18 -1.04 -3.82 -15.15
CA HIS A 18 -0.79 -3.27 -16.49
C HIS A 18 0.67 -2.78 -16.62
N ILE A 19 1.07 -2.39 -17.83
CA ILE A 19 2.44 -1.99 -18.13
C ILE A 19 2.95 -0.84 -17.22
N GLY A 20 2.06 0.04 -16.77
CA GLY A 20 2.41 1.10 -15.81
C GLY A 20 2.83 0.55 -14.45
N ASN A 21 2.15 -0.49 -13.95
CA ASN A 21 2.54 -1.16 -12.72
C ASN A 21 3.88 -1.90 -12.91
N LEU A 22 4.07 -2.54 -14.06
CA LEU A 22 5.31 -3.25 -14.37
C LEU A 22 6.52 -2.31 -14.32
N VAL A 23 6.48 -1.22 -15.09
CA VAL A 23 7.62 -0.30 -15.23
C VAL A 23 7.76 0.63 -14.02
N GLY A 24 6.63 1.05 -13.42
CA GLY A 24 6.61 2.02 -12.33
C GLY A 24 6.83 1.44 -10.92
N ALA A 25 6.54 0.16 -10.73
CA ALA A 25 6.61 -0.46 -9.40
C ALA A 25 7.32 -1.81 -9.40
N ILE A 26 6.92 -2.77 -10.24
CA ILE A 26 7.39 -4.15 -10.16
C ILE A 26 8.88 -4.25 -10.50
N LEU A 27 9.29 -3.80 -11.68
CA LEU A 27 10.70 -3.89 -12.09
C LEU A 27 11.63 -3.09 -11.18
N PRO A 28 11.34 -1.83 -10.79
CA PRO A 28 12.18 -1.10 -9.85
C PRO A 28 12.32 -1.78 -8.49
N ALA A 29 11.26 -2.41 -7.98
CA ALA A 29 11.31 -3.11 -6.70
C ALA A 29 12.13 -4.41 -6.78
N ILE A 30 12.02 -5.16 -7.89
CA ILE A 30 12.86 -6.34 -8.15
C ILE A 30 14.33 -5.94 -8.27
N GLU A 31 14.65 -4.86 -8.98
CA GLU A 31 16.05 -4.38 -9.07
C GLU A 31 16.58 -3.93 -7.70
N ALA A 32 15.75 -3.25 -6.90
CA ALA A 32 16.12 -2.85 -5.55
C ALA A 32 16.38 -4.06 -4.62
N SER A 33 15.64 -5.16 -4.83
CA SER A 33 15.82 -6.38 -4.01
C SER A 33 17.16 -7.10 -4.26
N LYS A 34 17.80 -6.88 -5.41
CA LYS A 34 19.08 -7.48 -5.77
C LYS A 34 20.29 -6.71 -5.24
N VAL A 35 20.07 -5.56 -4.61
CA VAL A 35 21.18 -4.74 -4.06
C VAL A 35 21.74 -5.41 -2.80
N SER A 36 23.03 -5.61 -2.75
CA SER A 36 23.70 -6.17 -1.57
C SER A 36 23.49 -5.29 -0.33
N ASP A 37 23.48 -5.90 0.85
CA ASP A 37 23.21 -5.24 2.13
C ASP A 37 21.82 -4.56 2.23
N THR A 38 20.84 -5.05 1.47
CA THR A 38 19.45 -4.65 1.64
C THR A 38 18.58 -5.85 2.05
N SER A 39 17.50 -5.59 2.79
CA SER A 39 16.44 -6.56 3.06
C SER A 39 15.15 -6.01 2.46
N SER A 40 14.64 -6.67 1.43
CA SER A 40 13.45 -6.21 0.71
C SER A 40 12.20 -6.91 1.24
N PHE A 41 11.22 -6.08 1.59
CA PHE A 41 9.88 -6.49 2.01
C PHE A 41 8.90 -6.03 0.94
N LEU A 42 8.33 -6.98 0.22
CA LEU A 42 7.40 -6.72 -0.87
C LEU A 42 6.04 -7.30 -0.51
N PHE A 43 4.98 -6.52 -0.64
CA PHE A 43 3.68 -7.02 -0.22
C PHE A 43 2.53 -6.69 -1.16
N LEU A 44 1.57 -7.59 -1.16
CA LEU A 44 0.28 -7.44 -1.82
C LEU A 44 -0.64 -6.71 -0.85
N ALA A 45 -0.99 -5.47 -1.18
CA ALA A 45 -1.73 -4.56 -0.31
C ALA A 45 -3.26 -4.79 -0.44
N ASP A 46 -3.72 -5.97 -0.06
CA ASP A 46 -5.12 -6.40 -0.18
C ASP A 46 -6.06 -5.63 0.76
N TYR A 47 -5.64 -5.25 1.96
CA TYR A 47 -6.43 -4.36 2.81
C TYR A 47 -6.58 -2.96 2.23
N HIS A 48 -5.54 -2.40 1.62
CA HIS A 48 -5.64 -1.11 0.92
C HIS A 48 -6.58 -1.19 -0.29
N SER A 49 -6.68 -2.35 -0.92
CA SER A 49 -7.59 -2.57 -2.05
C SER A 49 -9.05 -2.45 -1.67
N LEU A 50 -9.41 -2.75 -0.41
CA LEU A 50 -10.78 -2.62 0.11
C LEU A 50 -11.31 -1.19 0.09
N ILE A 51 -10.45 -0.18 -0.05
CA ILE A 51 -10.88 1.21 -0.17
C ILE A 51 -11.76 1.41 -1.43
N LYS A 52 -11.45 0.67 -2.50
CA LYS A 52 -12.12 0.81 -3.81
C LYS A 52 -12.84 -0.45 -4.28
N ASN A 53 -12.47 -1.61 -3.76
CA ASN A 53 -12.98 -2.89 -4.21
C ASN A 53 -13.47 -3.72 -3.03
N HIS A 54 -14.77 -4.04 -3.04
CA HIS A 54 -15.44 -4.83 -2.00
C HIS A 54 -15.81 -6.24 -2.48
N ASP A 55 -15.43 -6.61 -3.70
CA ASP A 55 -15.65 -7.94 -4.25
C ASP A 55 -14.51 -8.87 -3.78
N PRO A 56 -14.82 -9.91 -2.98
CA PRO A 56 -13.81 -10.82 -2.45
C PRO A 56 -13.12 -11.65 -3.53
N ASP A 57 -13.86 -12.08 -4.56
CA ASP A 57 -13.32 -12.89 -5.65
C ASP A 57 -12.37 -12.05 -6.51
N LEU A 58 -12.73 -10.80 -6.79
CA LEU A 58 -11.86 -9.88 -7.51
C LEU A 58 -10.59 -9.59 -6.71
N THR A 59 -10.69 -9.35 -5.41
CA THR A 59 -9.53 -9.09 -4.54
C THR A 59 -8.61 -10.31 -4.48
N PHE A 60 -9.17 -11.52 -4.34
CA PHE A 60 -8.39 -12.76 -4.32
C PHE A 60 -7.68 -12.99 -5.65
N ASN A 61 -8.41 -12.93 -6.78
CA ASN A 61 -7.85 -13.16 -8.11
C ASN A 61 -6.79 -12.10 -8.46
N SER A 62 -7.04 -10.82 -8.12
CA SER A 62 -6.06 -9.74 -8.32
C SER A 62 -4.79 -9.96 -7.52
N SER A 63 -4.90 -10.43 -6.27
CA SER A 63 -3.74 -10.78 -5.46
C SER A 63 -2.90 -11.87 -6.11
N PHE A 64 -3.54 -12.90 -6.65
CA PHE A 64 -2.87 -13.98 -7.35
C PHE A 64 -2.18 -13.48 -8.63
N GLU A 65 -2.86 -12.69 -9.46
CA GLU A 65 -2.32 -12.15 -10.70
C GLU A 65 -1.13 -11.21 -10.47
N VAL A 66 -1.22 -10.38 -9.43
CA VAL A 66 -0.11 -9.50 -9.04
C VAL A 66 1.08 -10.33 -8.56
N ALA A 67 0.86 -11.34 -7.71
CA ALA A 67 1.93 -12.23 -7.24
C ALA A 67 2.60 -12.99 -8.39
N ALA A 68 1.79 -13.57 -9.29
CA ALA A 68 2.29 -14.28 -10.47
C ALA A 68 3.13 -13.35 -11.37
N SER A 69 2.69 -12.11 -11.55
CA SER A 69 3.42 -11.11 -12.33
C SER A 69 4.79 -10.79 -11.73
N TRP A 70 4.88 -10.65 -10.41
CA TRP A 70 6.16 -10.40 -9.74
C TRP A 70 7.13 -11.56 -9.92
N LEU A 71 6.67 -12.80 -9.72
CA LEU A 71 7.48 -14.00 -9.90
C LEU A 71 7.91 -14.17 -11.37
N ALA A 72 7.00 -13.95 -12.31
CA ALA A 72 7.30 -14.04 -13.74
C ALA A 72 8.31 -12.97 -14.19
N CYS A 73 8.36 -11.82 -13.53
CA CYS A 73 9.33 -10.76 -13.80
C CYS A 73 10.69 -10.98 -13.11
N GLY A 74 10.88 -12.09 -12.41
CA GLY A 74 12.17 -12.48 -11.82
C GLY A 74 12.36 -12.02 -10.37
N LEU A 75 11.28 -11.91 -9.60
CA LEU A 75 11.38 -11.83 -8.14
C LEU A 75 11.88 -13.18 -7.60
N GLU A 76 12.93 -13.12 -6.79
CA GLU A 76 13.48 -14.31 -6.11
C GLU A 76 12.92 -14.38 -4.68
N PRO A 77 11.97 -15.29 -4.42
CA PRO A 77 11.28 -15.36 -3.13
C PRO A 77 12.18 -15.84 -1.99
N ASP A 78 13.28 -16.54 -2.29
CA ASP A 78 14.23 -17.01 -1.28
C ASP A 78 15.08 -15.87 -0.72
N ASP A 79 15.27 -14.79 -1.49
CA ASP A 79 16.07 -13.63 -1.13
C ASP A 79 15.22 -12.43 -0.67
N THR A 80 13.89 -12.54 -0.73
CA THR A 80 12.96 -11.43 -0.50
C THR A 80 11.81 -11.87 0.41
N VAL A 81 11.45 -11.03 1.37
CA VAL A 81 10.23 -11.25 2.13
C VAL A 81 9.04 -10.81 1.28
N PHE A 82 8.35 -11.79 0.68
CA PHE A 82 7.19 -11.55 -0.16
C PHE A 82 5.93 -12.09 0.51
N TYR A 83 4.94 -11.23 0.78
CA TYR A 83 3.78 -11.60 1.59
C TYR A 83 2.51 -10.85 1.15
N ARG A 84 1.37 -11.37 1.55
CA ARG A 84 0.09 -10.66 1.47
C ARG A 84 -0.14 -9.91 2.78
N GLN A 85 -0.58 -8.66 2.72
CA GLN A 85 -0.76 -7.80 3.89
C GLN A 85 -1.68 -8.46 4.93
N SER A 86 -2.75 -9.11 4.50
CA SER A 86 -3.69 -9.82 5.38
C SER A 86 -3.11 -11.07 6.07
N ASP A 87 -1.96 -11.58 5.64
CA ASP A 87 -1.27 -12.68 6.31
C ASP A 87 -0.49 -12.21 7.57
N VAL A 88 -0.41 -10.89 7.78
CA VAL A 88 0.25 -10.28 8.94
C VAL A 88 -0.78 -9.50 9.78
N PRO A 89 -1.59 -10.17 10.62
CA PRO A 89 -2.70 -9.54 11.36
C PRO A 89 -2.26 -8.42 12.29
N HIS A 90 -1.04 -8.46 12.79
CA HIS A 90 -0.47 -7.42 13.65
C HIS A 90 -0.37 -6.03 12.98
N ILE A 91 -0.38 -5.96 11.65
CA ILE A 91 -0.46 -4.69 10.92
C ILE A 91 -1.76 -3.96 11.28
N MET A 92 -2.88 -4.69 11.31
CA MET A 92 -4.18 -4.10 11.68
C MET A 92 -4.24 -3.72 13.15
N GLU A 93 -3.64 -4.52 14.04
CA GLU A 93 -3.53 -4.18 15.46
C GLU A 93 -2.73 -2.89 15.66
N LEU A 94 -1.58 -2.77 14.97
CA LEU A 94 -0.77 -1.54 15.00
C LEU A 94 -1.52 -0.36 14.40
N ALA A 95 -2.22 -0.55 13.28
CA ALA A 95 -3.04 0.50 12.66
C ALA A 95 -4.12 1.01 13.62
N TRP A 96 -4.76 0.12 14.39
CA TRP A 96 -5.73 0.52 15.41
C TRP A 96 -5.10 1.36 16.51
N ILE A 97 -3.94 0.94 17.04
CA ILE A 97 -3.20 1.68 18.07
C ILE A 97 -2.81 3.07 17.58
N LEU A 98 -2.24 3.16 16.36
CA LEU A 98 -1.89 4.42 15.73
C LEU A 98 -3.12 5.31 15.51
N GLY A 99 -4.25 4.71 15.11
CA GLY A 99 -5.52 5.41 14.94
C GLY A 99 -6.02 6.08 16.21
N CYS A 100 -5.86 5.41 17.35
CA CYS A 100 -6.21 5.96 18.66
C CYS A 100 -5.33 7.15 19.06
N LEU A 101 -4.13 7.27 18.51
CA LEU A 101 -3.15 8.30 18.85
C LEU A 101 -3.10 9.43 17.80
N THR A 102 -3.64 9.21 16.61
CA THR A 102 -3.56 10.16 15.49
C THR A 102 -4.69 11.19 15.56
N ALA A 103 -4.32 12.46 15.58
CA ALA A 103 -5.31 13.53 15.56
C ALA A 103 -6.04 13.60 14.21
N LYS A 104 -7.39 13.68 14.23
CA LYS A 104 -8.23 13.80 13.02
C LYS A 104 -7.76 14.93 12.09
N GLY A 105 -7.34 16.06 12.63
CA GLY A 105 -6.86 17.20 11.85
C GLY A 105 -5.59 16.90 11.02
N LEU A 106 -4.82 15.89 11.37
CA LEU A 106 -3.71 15.41 10.56
C LEU A 106 -4.24 14.66 9.32
N LEU A 107 -5.21 13.79 9.50
CA LEU A 107 -5.83 13.01 8.41
C LEU A 107 -6.62 13.89 7.44
N ASN A 108 -7.23 14.96 7.91
CA ASN A 108 -7.89 15.94 7.04
C ASN A 108 -6.96 16.56 5.99
N ARG A 109 -5.63 16.45 6.17
CA ARG A 109 -4.63 16.94 5.23
C ARG A 109 -4.17 15.90 4.21
N ALA A 110 -4.60 14.64 4.35
CA ALA A 110 -4.27 13.57 3.43
C ALA A 110 -4.76 13.90 2.00
N HIS A 111 -3.90 13.62 1.01
CA HIS A 111 -4.16 14.01 -0.38
C HIS A 111 -5.46 13.40 -0.92
N ALA A 112 -5.67 12.10 -0.73
CA ALA A 112 -6.87 11.42 -1.24
C ALA A 112 -8.16 11.92 -0.59
N TYR A 113 -8.15 12.23 0.72
CA TYR A 113 -9.30 12.82 1.39
C TYR A 113 -9.63 14.19 0.81
N LYS A 114 -8.61 15.06 0.66
CA LYS A 114 -8.80 16.39 0.07
C LYS A 114 -9.30 16.31 -1.36
N ALA A 115 -8.77 15.40 -2.17
CA ALA A 115 -9.22 15.21 -3.55
C ALA A 115 -10.71 14.82 -3.60
N ALA A 116 -11.15 13.88 -2.76
CA ALA A 116 -12.55 13.46 -2.68
C ALA A 116 -13.48 14.57 -2.19
N VAL A 117 -13.04 15.37 -1.21
CA VAL A 117 -13.81 16.56 -0.75
C VAL A 117 -13.93 17.58 -1.88
N SER A 118 -12.83 17.89 -2.58
CA SER A 118 -12.87 18.85 -3.70
C SER A 118 -13.80 18.39 -4.82
N GLU A 119 -13.82 17.10 -5.15
CA GLU A 119 -14.73 16.52 -6.12
C GLU A 119 -16.20 16.71 -5.69
N ASN A 120 -16.53 16.45 -4.43
CA ASN A 120 -17.86 16.68 -3.88
C ASN A 120 -18.26 18.17 -3.92
N GLU A 121 -17.32 19.09 -3.66
CA GLU A 121 -17.57 20.53 -3.75
C GLU A 121 -17.81 20.98 -5.20
N GLU A 122 -17.05 20.46 -6.16
CA GLU A 122 -17.24 20.73 -7.60
C GLU A 122 -18.61 20.23 -8.09
N GLU A 123 -19.09 19.10 -7.56
CA GLU A 123 -20.44 18.57 -7.82
C GLU A 123 -21.55 19.32 -7.08
N ASN A 124 -21.25 20.38 -6.31
CA ASN A 124 -22.17 21.13 -5.47
C ASN A 124 -22.92 20.24 -4.45
N SER A 125 -22.25 19.23 -3.92
CA SER A 125 -22.81 18.41 -2.84
C SER A 125 -23.01 19.24 -1.57
N ALA A 126 -24.17 19.09 -0.93
CA ALA A 126 -24.43 19.71 0.37
C ALA A 126 -23.60 19.10 1.50
N ASP A 127 -23.07 17.88 1.29
CA ASP A 127 -22.21 17.16 2.21
C ASP A 127 -20.83 16.97 1.57
N PRO A 128 -19.79 17.63 2.08
CA PRO A 128 -18.44 17.48 1.56
C PRO A 128 -17.86 16.08 1.75
N ASP A 129 -18.36 15.31 2.72
CA ASP A 129 -17.93 13.95 3.01
C ASP A 129 -18.79 12.88 2.30
N ARG A 130 -19.66 13.26 1.38
CA ARG A 130 -20.50 12.31 0.65
C ARG A 130 -19.70 11.19 -0.01
N GLY A 131 -20.01 9.94 0.32
CA GLY A 131 -19.36 8.76 -0.26
C GLY A 131 -17.94 8.49 0.23
N ILE A 132 -17.39 9.34 1.09
CA ILE A 132 -16.05 9.13 1.68
C ILE A 132 -16.16 8.09 2.80
N THR A 133 -15.51 6.93 2.59
CA THR A 133 -15.49 5.87 3.58
C THR A 133 -14.39 6.10 4.63
N MET A 134 -14.56 5.49 5.81
CA MET A 134 -13.50 5.49 6.82
C MET A 134 -12.21 4.83 6.33
N GLY A 135 -12.29 3.86 5.41
CA GLY A 135 -11.13 3.28 4.76
C GLY A 135 -10.32 4.31 3.98
N LEU A 136 -10.99 5.13 3.15
CA LEU A 136 -10.35 6.22 2.42
C LEU A 136 -9.78 7.29 3.38
N PHE A 137 -10.45 7.58 4.47
CA PHE A 137 -10.00 8.57 5.45
C PHE A 137 -8.79 8.08 6.26
N ASN A 138 -8.79 6.79 6.65
CA ASN A 138 -7.81 6.21 7.56
C ASN A 138 -6.64 5.49 6.86
N TYR A 139 -6.64 5.35 5.52
CA TYR A 139 -5.54 4.62 4.85
C TYR A 139 -4.13 5.13 5.19
N PRO A 140 -3.88 6.41 5.50
CA PRO A 140 -2.53 6.84 5.89
C PRO A 140 -2.05 6.22 7.21
N ILE A 141 -2.99 5.87 8.09
CA ILE A 141 -2.69 5.17 9.35
C ILE A 141 -2.27 3.74 9.05
N LEU A 142 -3.02 3.03 8.19
CA LEU A 142 -2.68 1.69 7.76
C LEU A 142 -1.31 1.66 7.05
N MET A 143 -1.07 2.59 6.14
CA MET A 143 0.23 2.73 5.47
C MET A 143 1.37 3.00 6.47
N SER A 144 1.12 3.81 7.50
CA SER A 144 2.09 4.02 8.57
C SER A 144 2.37 2.74 9.36
N ALA A 145 1.34 1.91 9.59
CA ALA A 145 1.50 0.61 10.24
C ALA A 145 2.33 -0.35 9.39
N ASP A 146 2.09 -0.41 8.06
CA ASP A 146 2.91 -1.21 7.14
C ASP A 146 4.40 -0.85 7.25
N ILE A 147 4.70 0.45 7.26
CA ILE A 147 6.08 0.95 7.32
C ILE A 147 6.74 0.65 8.67
N LEU A 148 6.04 0.96 9.75
CA LEU A 148 6.57 0.83 11.11
C LEU A 148 6.70 -0.63 11.56
N MET A 149 5.81 -1.52 11.11
CA MET A 149 5.84 -2.94 11.46
C MET A 149 7.18 -3.58 11.11
N PHE A 150 7.75 -3.23 9.97
CA PHE A 150 9.02 -3.78 9.49
C PHE A 150 10.20 -2.83 9.71
N ASN A 151 9.97 -1.69 10.36
CA ASN A 151 10.99 -0.66 10.57
C ASN A 151 11.72 -0.33 9.27
N ALA A 152 10.96 -0.01 8.22
CA ALA A 152 11.50 0.27 6.90
C ALA A 152 12.31 1.57 6.87
N ASP A 153 13.50 1.50 6.29
CA ASP A 153 14.40 2.66 6.10
C ASP A 153 14.08 3.41 4.81
N VAL A 154 13.55 2.69 3.81
CA VAL A 154 13.27 3.22 2.47
C VAL A 154 11.92 2.70 2.00
N VAL A 155 11.06 3.62 1.56
CA VAL A 155 9.79 3.33 0.90
C VAL A 155 9.81 4.02 -0.46
N PRO A 156 10.05 3.28 -1.56
CA PRO A 156 9.97 3.85 -2.90
C PRO A 156 8.57 4.33 -3.21
N VAL A 157 8.43 5.57 -3.62
CA VAL A 157 7.15 6.19 -4.02
C VAL A 157 7.26 6.83 -5.39
N GLY A 158 6.15 6.96 -6.08
CA GLY A 158 6.09 7.70 -7.34
C GLY A 158 6.47 9.18 -7.17
N ASN A 159 6.83 9.83 -8.27
CA ASN A 159 7.22 11.25 -8.24
C ASN A 159 6.09 12.19 -7.78
N ASP A 160 4.86 11.76 -7.90
CA ASP A 160 3.62 12.42 -7.46
C ASP A 160 3.40 12.37 -5.94
N GLN A 161 4.20 11.58 -5.22
CA GLN A 161 4.09 11.42 -3.77
C GLN A 161 5.34 11.90 -3.00
N LYS A 162 6.22 12.66 -3.66
CA LYS A 162 7.42 13.24 -3.06
C LYS A 162 7.15 14.59 -2.43
#